data_88be3bb006bd0498c475b79eabe06e50
#
_entry.id   88be3bb006bd0498c475b79eabe06e50
#
_cell.length_a   1.000
_cell.length_b   1.000
_cell.length_c   1.000
_cell.angle_alpha   90.00
_cell.angle_beta   90.00
_cell.angle_gamma   90.00
#
_symmetry.space_group_name_H-M   'P 1'
#
loop_
_entity.id
_entity.type
_entity.pdbx_description
1 polymer ?
#
loop_
_entity_poly.entity_id
_entity_poly.type
_entity_poly.pdbx_seq_one_letter_code
_entity_poly.pdbx_strand_id
1 'polypeptide(L)'
;MYYKQYGNTDMKVSAIGLGTMRYDEEDIAAGRLEKCAEIPLYAFEKGINYWDTAPFYCDDKSEIVTGIALSQVKRSDVYVTSKTNFNTIGQNPTRDDFRRRLEMSLQRL
;
A
#
# COMPACT_ATOMS: atom_id res chain seq x y z
N MET A 1 -0.54 7.86 -19.57
CA MET A 1 -1.48 7.84 -18.41
C MET A 1 -2.15 9.19 -18.30
N TYR A 2 -3.43 9.21 -18.00
CA TYR A 2 -4.17 10.43 -17.68
C TYR A 2 -4.17 10.69 -16.16
N TYR A 3 -3.90 11.92 -15.74
CA TYR A 3 -3.85 12.31 -14.34
C TYR A 3 -4.97 13.29 -14.00
N LYS A 4 -5.55 13.13 -12.83
CA LYS A 4 -6.59 14.02 -12.28
C LYS A 4 -6.14 14.62 -10.95
N GLN A 5 -6.61 15.81 -10.67
CA GLN A 5 -6.52 16.40 -9.34
C GLN A 5 -7.35 15.57 -8.35
N TYR A 6 -6.77 15.24 -7.21
CA TYR A 6 -7.44 14.48 -6.15
C TYR A 6 -8.23 15.42 -5.24
N GLY A 7 -9.53 15.56 -5.54
CA GLY A 7 -10.39 16.46 -4.80
C GLY A 7 -9.89 17.92 -4.84
N ASN A 8 -9.86 18.56 -3.69
CA ASN A 8 -9.39 19.96 -3.51
C ASN A 8 -7.92 20.01 -3.04
N THR A 9 -7.13 18.99 -3.36
CA THR A 9 -5.71 18.93 -3.01
C THR A 9 -4.82 19.28 -4.21
N ASP A 10 -3.53 19.50 -3.98
CA ASP A 10 -2.54 19.68 -5.04
C ASP A 10 -2.04 18.35 -5.65
N MET A 11 -2.57 17.23 -5.15
CA MET A 11 -2.18 15.90 -5.61
C MET A 11 -2.73 15.62 -7.01
N LYS A 12 -1.85 15.18 -7.91
CA LYS A 12 -2.22 14.69 -9.25
C LYS A 12 -2.06 13.18 -9.29
N VAL A 13 -3.17 12.48 -9.25
CA VAL A 13 -3.21 11.02 -9.25
C VAL A 13 -3.56 10.46 -10.61
N SER A 14 -3.02 9.31 -10.95
CA SER A 14 -3.39 8.58 -12.16
C SER A 14 -4.87 8.21 -12.14
N ALA A 15 -5.52 8.25 -13.30
CA ALA A 15 -6.94 7.91 -13.43
C ALA A 15 -7.25 6.46 -13.04
N ILE A 16 -6.25 5.61 -13.07
CA ILE A 16 -6.30 4.22 -12.60
C ILE A 16 -5.39 4.11 -11.38
N GLY A 17 -5.91 3.54 -10.28
CA GLY A 17 -5.14 3.17 -9.10
C GLY A 17 -4.74 1.70 -9.10
N LEU A 18 -3.67 1.36 -8.39
CA LEU A 18 -3.26 -0.01 -8.13
C LEU A 18 -3.81 -0.47 -6.77
N GLY A 19 -4.62 -1.53 -6.77
CA GLY A 19 -4.98 -2.24 -5.55
C GLY A 19 -3.99 -3.38 -5.28
N THR A 20 -3.51 -3.50 -4.05
CA THR A 20 -2.50 -4.50 -3.65
C THR A 20 -3.06 -5.62 -2.77
N MET A 21 -4.36 -5.86 -2.86
CA MET A 21 -5.04 -6.90 -2.07
C MET A 21 -4.75 -8.32 -2.57
N ARG A 22 -4.35 -8.47 -3.84
CA ARG A 22 -4.22 -9.76 -4.52
C ARG A 22 -2.85 -9.90 -5.17
N TYR A 23 -1.88 -10.39 -4.42
CA TYR A 23 -0.63 -10.94 -4.96
C TYR A 23 -0.77 -12.44 -5.15
N ASP A 24 0.17 -13.05 -5.84
CA ASP A 24 0.21 -14.51 -6.00
C ASP A 24 0.36 -15.18 -4.63
N GLU A 25 -0.56 -16.11 -4.31
CA GLU A 25 -0.64 -16.74 -2.99
C GLU A 25 0.56 -17.64 -2.72
N GLU A 26 1.12 -18.29 -3.74
CA GLU A 26 2.31 -19.14 -3.59
C GLU A 26 3.56 -18.28 -3.33
N ASP A 27 3.68 -17.13 -4.00
CA ASP A 27 4.79 -16.21 -3.78
C ASP A 27 4.72 -15.58 -2.38
N ILE A 28 3.52 -15.20 -1.93
CA ILE A 28 3.31 -14.70 -0.56
C ILE A 28 3.64 -15.76 0.49
N ALA A 29 3.13 -16.97 0.33
CA ALA A 29 3.37 -18.08 1.27
C ALA A 29 4.84 -18.48 1.32
N ALA A 30 5.55 -18.44 0.20
CA ALA A 30 6.97 -18.72 0.10
C ALA A 30 7.89 -17.55 0.53
N GLY A 31 7.31 -16.40 0.87
CA GLY A 31 8.08 -15.21 1.26
C GLY A 31 8.83 -14.53 0.10
N ARG A 32 8.44 -14.78 -1.15
CA ARG A 32 9.02 -14.14 -2.35
C ARG A 32 8.47 -12.73 -2.55
N LEU A 33 8.63 -11.87 -1.54
CA LEU A 33 8.00 -10.56 -1.50
C LEU A 33 8.59 -9.58 -2.52
N GLU A 34 9.87 -9.70 -2.83
CA GLU A 34 10.54 -8.91 -3.87
C GLU A 34 9.95 -9.20 -5.25
N LYS A 35 9.61 -10.45 -5.53
CA LYS A 35 8.92 -10.82 -6.77
C LYS A 35 7.52 -10.21 -6.83
N CYS A 36 6.79 -10.22 -5.72
CA CYS A 36 5.49 -9.54 -5.64
C CYS A 36 5.63 -8.03 -5.86
N ALA A 37 6.73 -7.40 -5.42
CA ALA A 37 6.99 -5.99 -5.58
C ALA A 37 7.24 -5.56 -7.05
N GLU A 38 7.54 -6.49 -7.94
CA GLU A 38 7.64 -6.20 -9.38
C GLU A 38 6.31 -5.68 -9.96
N ILE A 39 5.17 -6.09 -9.39
CA ILE A 39 3.84 -5.65 -9.86
C ILE A 39 3.63 -4.14 -9.64
N PRO A 40 3.77 -3.58 -8.42
CA PRO A 40 3.65 -2.15 -8.24
C PRO A 40 4.76 -1.35 -8.97
N LEU A 41 5.96 -1.89 -9.11
CA LEU A 41 7.02 -1.26 -9.90
C LEU A 41 6.64 -1.17 -11.38
N TYR A 42 6.13 -2.25 -11.95
CA TYR A 42 5.63 -2.24 -13.34
C TYR A 42 4.46 -1.27 -13.51
N ALA A 43 3.53 -1.24 -12.55
CA ALA A 43 2.42 -0.29 -12.56
C ALA A 43 2.93 1.17 -12.54
N PHE A 44 3.95 1.47 -11.73
CA PHE A 44 4.60 2.77 -11.69
C PHE A 44 5.24 3.14 -13.03
N GLU A 45 5.96 2.23 -13.67
CA GLU A 45 6.53 2.43 -15.02
C GLU A 45 5.46 2.76 -16.06
N LYS A 46 4.24 2.24 -15.90
CA LYS A 46 3.08 2.56 -16.76
C LYS A 46 2.37 3.85 -16.34
N GLY A 47 2.88 4.57 -15.34
CA GLY A 47 2.38 5.85 -14.88
C GLY A 47 1.30 5.75 -13.81
N ILE A 48 1.08 4.60 -13.18
CA ILE A 48 0.16 4.46 -12.06
C ILE A 48 0.87 4.90 -10.79
N ASN A 49 0.48 6.06 -10.25
CA ASN A 49 1.10 6.67 -9.09
C ASN A 49 0.21 6.71 -7.84
N TYR A 50 -0.96 6.05 -7.86
CA TYR A 50 -1.85 5.93 -6.71
C TYR A 50 -2.01 4.44 -6.34
N TRP A 51 -1.53 4.06 -5.16
CA TRP A 51 -1.52 2.68 -4.68
C TRP A 51 -2.34 2.53 -3.41
N ASP A 52 -3.21 1.53 -3.40
CA ASP A 52 -4.09 1.19 -2.26
C ASP A 52 -3.64 -0.12 -1.63
N THR A 53 -3.34 -0.09 -0.34
CA THR A 53 -2.94 -1.24 0.46
C THR A 53 -3.69 -1.31 1.79
N ALA A 54 -3.43 -2.32 2.59
CA ALA A 54 -3.93 -2.43 3.95
C ALA A 54 -3.08 -3.41 4.78
N PRO A 55 -3.04 -3.26 6.13
CA PRO A 55 -2.25 -4.12 7.01
C PRO A 55 -2.57 -5.61 6.91
N PHE A 56 -3.85 -5.96 6.69
CA PHE A 56 -4.32 -7.36 6.68
C PHE A 56 -4.40 -7.99 5.28
N TYR A 57 -4.00 -7.27 4.22
CA TYR A 57 -3.97 -7.83 2.87
C TYR A 57 -2.82 -8.82 2.70
N CYS A 58 -3.05 -9.89 1.93
CA CYS A 58 -2.04 -10.89 1.60
C CYS A 58 -1.33 -11.46 2.84
N ASP A 59 -2.11 -11.94 3.80
CA ASP A 59 -1.59 -12.50 5.04
C ASP A 59 -0.64 -11.52 5.78
N ASP A 60 -1.09 -10.28 5.94
CA ASP A 60 -0.36 -9.15 6.57
C ASP A 60 0.97 -8.77 5.86
N LYS A 61 1.11 -9.09 4.57
CA LYS A 61 2.35 -8.84 3.80
C LYS A 61 2.24 -7.74 2.76
N SER A 62 1.02 -7.30 2.41
CA SER A 62 0.82 -6.32 1.33
C SER A 62 1.53 -4.98 1.58
N GLU A 63 1.50 -4.44 2.80
CA GLU A 63 2.24 -3.22 3.14
C GLU A 63 3.75 -3.41 3.02
N ILE A 64 4.26 -4.59 3.39
CA ILE A 64 5.69 -4.92 3.28
C ILE A 64 6.10 -4.96 1.80
N VAL A 65 5.32 -5.63 0.95
CA VAL A 65 5.55 -5.67 -0.51
C VAL A 65 5.51 -4.25 -1.10
N THR A 66 4.52 -3.46 -0.69
CA THR A 66 4.39 -2.06 -1.12
C THR A 66 5.60 -1.24 -0.69
N GLY A 67 6.09 -1.40 0.54
CA GLY A 67 7.28 -0.75 1.05
C GLY A 67 8.56 -1.14 0.29
N ILE A 68 8.71 -2.43 -0.08
CA ILE A 68 9.82 -2.89 -0.94
C ILE A 68 9.80 -2.15 -2.28
N ALA A 69 8.63 -2.02 -2.91
CA ALA A 69 8.51 -1.28 -4.16
C ALA A 69 8.78 0.22 -3.98
N LEU A 70 8.26 0.83 -2.91
CA LEU A 70 8.48 2.25 -2.61
C LEU A 70 9.96 2.59 -2.38
N SER A 71 10.75 1.67 -1.84
CA SER A 71 12.20 1.87 -1.65
C SER A 71 12.98 1.97 -2.97
N GLN A 72 12.38 1.55 -4.08
CA GLN A 72 13.01 1.52 -5.42
C GLN A 72 12.55 2.67 -6.33
N VAL A 73 11.63 3.51 -5.86
CA VAL A 73 11.13 4.68 -6.59
C VAL A 73 11.29 5.94 -5.75
N LYS A 74 11.21 7.11 -6.39
CA LYS A 74 11.19 8.34 -5.64
C LYS A 74 9.87 8.46 -4.88
N ARG A 75 9.92 8.40 -3.54
CA ARG A 75 8.74 8.34 -2.65
C ARG A 75 7.70 9.44 -2.93
N SER A 76 8.16 10.65 -3.29
CA SER A 76 7.27 11.78 -3.60
C SER A 76 6.45 11.60 -4.87
N ASP A 77 6.79 10.64 -5.71
CA ASP A 77 6.13 10.41 -7.00
C ASP A 77 4.98 9.39 -6.89
N VAL A 78 4.77 8.82 -5.69
CA VAL A 78 3.73 7.82 -5.43
C VAL A 78 2.87 8.26 -4.24
N TYR A 79 1.57 8.23 -4.42
CA TYR A 79 0.56 8.40 -3.38
C TYR A 79 0.10 7.03 -2.90
N VAL A 80 0.16 6.81 -1.59
CA VAL A 80 -0.22 5.54 -0.97
C VAL A 80 -1.36 5.75 -0.01
N THR A 81 -2.39 4.93 -0.15
CA THR A 81 -3.48 4.81 0.82
C THR A 81 -3.35 3.49 1.56
N SER A 82 -3.37 3.53 2.88
CA SER A 82 -3.53 2.36 3.73
C SER A 82 -4.75 2.52 4.64
N LYS A 83 -5.04 1.51 5.45
CA LYS A 83 -6.28 1.43 6.22
C LYS A 83 -6.01 1.05 7.67
N THR A 84 -6.92 1.43 8.54
CA THR A 84 -7.01 0.89 9.90
C THR A 84 -8.38 0.25 10.08
N ASN A 85 -8.42 -0.98 10.55
CA ASN A 85 -9.63 -1.73 10.76
C ASN A 85 -9.84 -1.96 12.27
N PHE A 86 -10.93 -1.43 12.81
CA PHE A 86 -11.29 -1.63 14.21
C PHE A 86 -11.54 -3.09 14.57
N ASN A 87 -12.03 -3.91 13.63
CA ASN A 87 -12.29 -5.33 13.86
C ASN A 87 -11.02 -6.15 14.14
N THR A 88 -9.85 -5.66 13.75
CA THR A 88 -8.57 -6.32 14.00
C THR A 88 -7.88 -5.85 15.28
N ILE A 89 -8.40 -4.82 15.92
CA ILE A 89 -7.83 -4.22 17.15
C ILE A 89 -8.47 -4.80 18.42
N GLY A 90 -9.56 -5.59 18.28
CA GLY A 90 -10.32 -6.15 19.39
C GLY A 90 -11.66 -5.46 19.62
N GLN A 91 -12.44 -5.95 20.63
CA GLN A 91 -13.84 -5.51 20.81
C GLN A 91 -13.98 -4.07 21.34
N ASN A 92 -12.95 -3.49 21.93
CA ASN A 92 -12.96 -2.12 22.48
C ASN A 92 -11.65 -1.40 22.10
N PRO A 93 -11.47 -0.98 20.84
CA PRO A 93 -10.24 -0.35 20.39
C PRO A 93 -10.04 1.02 21.06
N THR A 94 -8.83 1.25 21.56
CA THR A 94 -8.43 2.52 22.17
C THR A 94 -7.76 3.43 21.13
N ARG A 95 -7.59 4.70 21.51
CA ARG A 95 -6.81 5.66 20.72
C ARG A 95 -5.35 5.20 20.51
N ASP A 96 -4.78 4.54 21.52
CA ASP A 96 -3.40 4.04 21.45
C ASP A 96 -3.29 2.82 20.53
N ASP A 97 -4.31 1.99 20.43
CA ASP A 97 -4.37 0.90 19.47
C ASP A 97 -4.37 1.42 18.05
N PHE A 98 -5.15 2.47 17.77
CA PHE A 98 -5.16 3.14 16.48
C PHE A 98 -3.78 3.72 16.14
N ARG A 99 -3.15 4.42 17.08
CA ARG A 99 -1.82 5.01 16.90
C ARG A 99 -0.77 3.95 16.59
N ARG A 100 -0.73 2.87 17.36
CA ARG A 100 0.21 1.75 17.11
C ARG A 100 0.05 1.14 15.72
N ARG A 101 -1.18 0.99 15.26
CA ARG A 101 -1.46 0.47 13.90
C ARG A 101 -0.97 1.44 12.82
N LEU A 102 -1.22 2.72 13.00
CA LEU A 102 -0.69 3.75 12.08
C LEU A 102 0.84 3.76 12.04
N GLU A 103 1.48 3.73 13.21
CA GLU A 103 2.94 3.70 13.31
C GLU A 103 3.53 2.47 12.63
N MET A 104 2.91 1.31 12.80
CA MET A 104 3.34 0.08 12.11
C MET A 104 3.22 0.20 10.58
N SER A 105 2.11 0.76 10.07
CA SER A 105 1.96 1.01 8.63
C SER A 105 3.01 1.99 8.11
N LEU A 106 3.29 3.06 8.87
CA LEU A 106 4.33 4.05 8.50
C LEU A 106 5.75 3.45 8.48
N GLN A 107 6.03 2.45 9.31
CA GLN A 107 7.32 1.74 9.30
C GLN A 107 7.46 0.80 8.10
N ARG A 108 6.35 0.28 7.58
CA ARG A 108 6.35 -0.65 6.45
C ARG A 108 6.37 0.06 5.09
N LEU A 109 5.83 1.28 5.03
CA LEU A 109 5.63 2.10 3.83
C LEU A 109 6.60 3.28 3.74
#